data_96de1ba7065d90e88df7b686da65b493
#
_entry.id   96de1ba7065d90e88df7b686da65b493
#
_cell.length_a   1.000
_cell.length_b   1.000
_cell.length_c   1.000
_cell.angle_alpha   90.00
_cell.angle_beta   90.00
_cell.angle_gamma   90.00
#
_symmetry.space_group_name_H-M   'P 1'
#
loop_
_entity.id
_entity.type
_entity.pdbx_description
1 polymer ?
#
loop_
_entity_poly.entity_id
_entity_poly.type
_entity_poly.pdbx_seq_one_letter_code
_entity_poly.pdbx_strand_id
1 'polypeptide(L)'
;MNIASKILLSALLGAASFAAQAETRAVIETNLGNIELSLDEQKAPKTVANFVNYANKGFYNGTIFHRVIDGFMIQGGGFTPDMLQKSTDAPIANEAANGLKNTVGTIAMARTAAPHSATSQFFINVADNTPLDYTAPTNQGYGYAVFGKVNKGMDVVNKIAKTRTSFKMGQGDVPVQTIEIKEVRIVK
;
A
#
# COMPACT_ATOMS: atom_id res chain seq x y z
N MET A 1 21.28 -73.57 9.09
CA MET A 1 20.52 -72.75 10.01
C MET A 1 20.77 -71.32 9.64
N ASN A 2 19.86 -70.70 8.87
CA ASN A 2 19.98 -69.31 8.38
C ASN A 2 19.03 -68.47 9.10
N ILE A 3 19.57 -67.53 9.85
CA ILE A 3 18.77 -66.49 10.56
C ILE A 3 18.75 -65.23 9.66
N ALA A 4 17.61 -64.97 9.04
CA ALA A 4 17.40 -63.79 8.23
C ALA A 4 17.05 -62.61 9.14
N SER A 5 17.96 -61.62 9.23
CA SER A 5 17.69 -60.32 9.87
C SER A 5 16.76 -59.48 9.01
N LYS A 6 15.57 -59.21 9.49
CA LYS A 6 14.65 -58.21 8.92
C LYS A 6 15.01 -56.81 9.47
N ILE A 7 15.56 -55.97 8.64
CA ILE A 7 15.76 -54.54 8.92
C ILE A 7 14.44 -53.83 8.62
N LEU A 8 13.77 -53.35 9.66
CA LEU A 8 12.60 -52.47 9.54
C LEU A 8 13.13 -51.05 9.30
N LEU A 9 12.94 -50.53 8.11
CA LEU A 9 13.23 -49.13 7.76
C LEU A 9 12.02 -48.28 8.08
N SER A 10 12.02 -47.61 9.24
CA SER A 10 10.97 -46.66 9.65
C SER A 10 11.19 -45.32 8.93
N ALA A 11 10.40 -45.06 7.90
CA ALA A 11 10.36 -43.77 7.25
C ALA A 11 9.58 -42.76 8.13
N LEU A 12 10.27 -41.86 8.82
CA LEU A 12 9.65 -40.70 9.44
C LEU A 12 9.26 -39.70 8.34
N LEU A 13 7.96 -39.64 8.00
CA LEU A 13 7.41 -38.52 7.26
C LEU A 13 7.33 -37.33 8.22
N GLY A 14 8.27 -36.40 8.13
CA GLY A 14 8.20 -35.12 8.76
C GLY A 14 7.12 -34.25 8.05
N ALA A 15 5.93 -34.13 8.65
CA ALA A 15 4.93 -33.17 8.22
C ALA A 15 5.45 -31.76 8.56
N ALA A 16 5.98 -31.05 7.57
CA ALA A 16 6.27 -29.64 7.69
C ALA A 16 4.92 -28.90 7.76
N SER A 17 4.50 -28.53 8.96
CA SER A 17 3.37 -27.62 9.15
C SER A 17 3.75 -26.25 8.62
N PHE A 18 3.32 -25.90 7.43
CA PHE A 18 3.30 -24.52 6.96
C PHE A 18 2.28 -23.78 7.82
N ALA A 19 2.74 -23.09 8.85
CA ALA A 19 1.92 -22.11 9.52
C ALA A 19 1.57 -21.03 8.47
N ALA A 20 0.31 -20.98 8.06
CA ALA A 20 -0.18 -19.89 7.25
C ALA A 20 0.01 -18.60 8.08
N GLN A 21 0.97 -17.77 7.68
CA GLN A 21 1.19 -16.49 8.32
C GLN A 21 -0.04 -15.64 8.06
N ALA A 22 -0.70 -15.18 9.14
CA ALA A 22 -1.88 -14.35 9.01
C ALA A 22 -1.52 -13.11 8.18
N GLU A 23 -2.31 -12.85 7.15
CA GLU A 23 -2.14 -11.71 6.26
C GLU A 23 -2.34 -10.41 7.06
N THR A 24 -1.35 -9.53 7.06
CA THR A 24 -1.47 -8.22 7.69
C THR A 24 -2.50 -7.39 6.94
N ARG A 25 -3.49 -6.89 7.66
CA ARG A 25 -4.58 -6.06 7.13
C ARG A 25 -4.50 -4.66 7.71
N ALA A 26 -5.03 -3.71 6.94
CA ALA A 26 -5.22 -2.36 7.43
C ALA A 26 -6.62 -1.85 7.07
N VAL A 27 -7.15 -0.94 7.89
CA VAL A 27 -8.40 -0.24 7.62
C VAL A 27 -8.10 1.24 7.59
N ILE A 28 -8.32 1.89 6.45
CA ILE A 28 -8.29 3.35 6.32
C ILE A 28 -9.72 3.84 6.56
N GLU A 29 -9.95 4.48 7.69
CA GLU A 29 -11.24 5.09 8.02
C GLU A 29 -11.29 6.51 7.46
N THR A 30 -12.25 6.80 6.61
CA THR A 30 -12.44 8.13 6.01
C THR A 30 -13.79 8.72 6.40
N ASN A 31 -13.99 10.01 6.15
CA ASN A 31 -15.30 10.63 6.28
C ASN A 31 -16.33 10.19 5.20
N LEU A 32 -15.89 9.39 4.20
CA LEU A 32 -16.75 8.82 3.14
C LEU A 32 -17.00 7.31 3.30
N GLY A 33 -16.32 6.65 4.26
CA GLY A 33 -16.41 5.22 4.52
C GLY A 33 -15.04 4.58 4.75
N ASN A 34 -15.03 3.27 4.94
CA ASN A 34 -13.84 2.50 5.26
C ASN A 34 -13.29 1.80 4.01
N ILE A 35 -11.96 1.74 3.91
CA ILE A 35 -11.23 1.01 2.88
C ILE A 35 -10.38 -0.04 3.60
N GLU A 36 -10.67 -1.33 3.38
CA GLU A 36 -9.93 -2.44 3.97
C GLU A 36 -8.86 -2.95 2.98
N LEU A 37 -7.64 -3.11 3.48
CA LEU A 37 -6.46 -3.50 2.71
C LEU A 37 -5.91 -4.84 3.19
N SER A 38 -5.43 -5.66 2.25
CA SER A 38 -4.43 -6.70 2.50
C SER A 38 -3.05 -6.18 2.13
N LEU A 39 -2.06 -6.35 3.00
CA LEU A 39 -0.69 -5.89 2.81
C LEU A 39 0.23 -7.09 2.49
N ASP A 40 1.08 -6.96 1.48
CA ASP A 40 1.98 -8.01 1.01
C ASP A 40 3.38 -7.86 1.61
N GLU A 41 3.55 -8.36 2.83
CA GLU A 41 4.83 -8.33 3.56
C GLU A 41 5.92 -9.18 2.89
N GLN A 42 5.53 -10.18 2.09
CA GLN A 42 6.50 -11.05 1.42
C GLN A 42 7.18 -10.33 0.25
N LYS A 43 6.39 -9.59 -0.54
CA LYS A 43 6.88 -8.89 -1.73
C LYS A 43 7.33 -7.46 -1.47
N ALA A 44 6.82 -6.81 -0.42
CA ALA A 44 7.13 -5.43 -0.10
C ALA A 44 7.40 -5.23 1.41
N PRO A 45 8.33 -5.98 2.02
CA PRO A 45 8.51 -5.99 3.48
C PRO A 45 8.87 -4.61 4.05
N LYS A 46 9.74 -3.86 3.40
CA LYS A 46 10.15 -2.52 3.86
C LYS A 46 9.02 -1.51 3.71
N THR A 47 8.29 -1.58 2.63
CA THR A 47 7.16 -0.70 2.33
C THR A 47 6.00 -0.94 3.29
N VAL A 48 5.66 -2.21 3.53
CA VAL A 48 4.62 -2.58 4.51
C VAL A 48 5.03 -2.15 5.92
N ALA A 49 6.26 -2.44 6.34
CA ALA A 49 6.77 -2.03 7.66
C ALA A 49 6.71 -0.50 7.85
N ASN A 50 7.06 0.27 6.82
CA ASN A 50 6.96 1.73 6.81
C ASN A 50 5.51 2.22 6.97
N PHE A 51 4.58 1.69 6.18
CA PHE A 51 3.17 2.04 6.26
C PHE A 51 2.58 1.69 7.63
N VAL A 52 2.87 0.50 8.16
CA VAL A 52 2.45 0.04 9.49
C VAL A 52 3.02 0.93 10.59
N ASN A 53 4.29 1.33 10.49
CA ASN A 53 4.92 2.25 11.44
C ASN A 53 4.19 3.62 11.49
N TYR A 54 3.89 4.22 10.34
CA TYR A 54 3.12 5.47 10.29
C TYR A 54 1.70 5.30 10.83
N ALA A 55 1.02 4.19 10.51
CA ALA A 55 -0.31 3.89 11.03
C ALA A 55 -0.29 3.77 12.56
N ASN A 56 0.62 2.99 13.12
CA ASN A 56 0.74 2.76 14.57
C ASN A 56 1.11 4.03 15.35
N LYS A 57 1.84 4.97 14.72
CA LYS A 57 2.14 6.29 15.30
C LYS A 57 0.94 7.26 15.24
N GLY A 58 -0.18 6.87 14.62
CA GLY A 58 -1.32 7.76 14.35
C GLY A 58 -0.98 8.88 13.36
N PHE A 59 0.10 8.73 12.57
CA PHE A 59 0.56 9.77 11.65
C PHE A 59 -0.50 10.15 10.63
N TYR A 60 -1.26 9.17 10.14
CA TYR A 60 -2.28 9.37 9.11
C TYR A 60 -3.54 10.07 9.62
N ASN A 61 -3.76 10.12 10.95
CA ASN A 61 -4.94 10.72 11.55
C ASN A 61 -4.99 12.22 11.22
N GLY A 62 -6.12 12.65 10.66
CA GLY A 62 -6.33 14.03 10.20
C GLY A 62 -5.57 14.38 8.91
N THR A 63 -4.94 13.44 8.23
CA THR A 63 -4.45 13.66 6.86
C THR A 63 -5.60 13.54 5.85
N ILE A 64 -5.35 13.96 4.61
CA ILE A 64 -6.37 13.98 3.57
C ILE A 64 -5.94 13.22 2.31
N PHE A 65 -6.91 12.81 1.50
CA PHE A 65 -6.69 12.55 0.09
C PHE A 65 -6.59 13.90 -0.63
N HIS A 66 -5.37 14.35 -0.86
CA HIS A 66 -5.07 15.71 -1.37
C HIS A 66 -4.98 15.79 -2.89
N ARG A 67 -4.88 14.65 -3.59
CA ARG A 67 -4.84 14.59 -5.06
C ARG A 67 -5.69 13.42 -5.54
N VAL A 68 -6.70 13.71 -6.35
CA VAL A 68 -7.67 12.75 -6.85
C VAL A 68 -7.88 12.96 -8.34
N ILE A 69 -7.62 11.92 -9.13
CA ILE A 69 -7.82 11.94 -10.58
C ILE A 69 -8.68 10.72 -10.95
N ASP A 70 -9.91 10.98 -11.40
CA ASP A 70 -10.82 9.92 -11.88
C ASP A 70 -10.17 9.18 -13.07
N GLY A 71 -10.34 7.85 -13.09
CA GLY A 71 -9.70 6.99 -14.10
C GLY A 71 -8.18 6.83 -13.95
N PHE A 72 -7.60 7.30 -12.83
CA PHE A 72 -6.17 7.15 -12.54
C PHE A 72 -5.93 6.64 -11.12
N MET A 73 -5.94 7.53 -10.10
CA MET A 73 -5.65 7.16 -8.71
C MET A 73 -6.21 8.18 -7.72
N ILE A 74 -6.29 7.78 -6.44
CA ILE A 74 -6.51 8.66 -5.30
C ILE A 74 -5.26 8.64 -4.41
N GLN A 75 -4.68 9.81 -4.11
CA GLN A 75 -3.42 9.95 -3.34
C GLN A 75 -3.64 10.71 -2.05
N GLY A 76 -3.07 10.21 -0.97
CA GLY A 76 -3.22 10.79 0.37
C GLY A 76 -2.06 10.44 1.32
N GLY A 77 -2.28 10.71 2.62
CA GLY A 77 -1.39 10.30 3.70
C GLY A 77 -0.17 11.19 3.94
N GLY A 78 -0.19 12.45 3.47
CA GLY A 78 0.94 13.37 3.68
C GLY A 78 0.58 14.79 4.05
N PHE A 79 -0.65 15.23 3.81
CA PHE A 79 -1.08 16.60 3.99
C PHE A 79 -2.25 16.72 4.97
N THR A 80 -2.28 17.81 5.72
CA THR A 80 -3.42 18.23 6.53
C THR A 80 -4.52 18.88 5.67
N PRO A 81 -5.75 19.12 6.19
CA PRO A 81 -6.80 19.83 5.47
C PRO A 81 -6.41 21.24 4.98
N ASP A 82 -5.45 21.88 5.65
CA ASP A 82 -4.89 23.18 5.27
C ASP A 82 -3.79 23.07 4.21
N MET A 83 -3.60 21.88 3.62
CA MET A 83 -2.56 21.59 2.63
C MET A 83 -1.13 21.78 3.15
N LEU A 84 -0.91 21.66 4.45
CA LEU A 84 0.42 21.63 5.05
C LEU A 84 0.95 20.20 5.04
N GLN A 85 2.15 20.00 4.50
CA GLN A 85 2.80 18.71 4.53
C GLN A 85 3.30 18.37 5.95
N LYS A 86 2.95 17.19 6.46
CA LYS A 86 3.45 16.70 7.75
C LYS A 86 4.92 16.29 7.63
N SER A 87 5.70 16.55 8.69
CA SER A 87 7.09 16.08 8.78
C SER A 87 7.14 14.56 8.82
N THR A 88 8.02 13.96 8.01
CA THR A 88 8.14 12.52 7.83
C THR A 88 9.44 11.98 8.39
N ASP A 89 9.49 10.66 8.64
CA ASP A 89 10.73 9.92 8.86
C ASP A 89 11.58 9.90 7.57
N ALA A 90 12.80 9.35 7.65
CA ALA A 90 13.67 9.17 6.50
C ALA A 90 13.00 8.33 5.38
N PRO A 91 13.31 8.58 4.11
CA PRO A 91 12.76 7.83 3.00
C PRO A 91 13.22 6.38 2.98
N ILE A 92 12.42 5.51 2.36
CA ILE A 92 12.69 4.09 2.24
C ILE A 92 13.17 3.69 0.84
N ALA A 93 13.85 2.55 0.75
CA ALA A 93 14.19 1.94 -0.53
C ALA A 93 12.91 1.55 -1.30
N ASN A 94 12.88 1.83 -2.59
CA ASN A 94 11.78 1.48 -3.47
C ASN A 94 11.80 -0.02 -3.79
N GLU A 95 10.71 -0.72 -3.51
CA GLU A 95 10.54 -2.16 -3.76
C GLU A 95 9.70 -2.45 -5.03
N ALA A 96 9.56 -1.52 -5.96
CA ALA A 96 8.72 -1.69 -7.16
C ALA A 96 9.16 -2.84 -8.08
N ALA A 97 10.43 -3.31 -7.98
CA ALA A 97 10.92 -4.48 -8.70
C ALA A 97 10.38 -5.82 -8.15
N ASN A 98 9.43 -5.80 -7.21
CA ASN A 98 8.86 -6.96 -6.53
C ASN A 98 7.88 -7.81 -7.39
N GLY A 99 7.63 -7.40 -8.62
CA GLY A 99 6.74 -8.09 -9.56
C GLY A 99 5.25 -7.75 -9.41
N LEU A 100 4.86 -6.99 -8.38
CA LEU A 100 3.49 -6.48 -8.25
C LEU A 100 3.24 -5.36 -9.26
N LYS A 101 1.99 -5.26 -9.71
CA LYS A 101 1.56 -4.32 -10.76
C LYS A 101 0.60 -3.28 -10.22
N ASN A 102 0.66 -2.08 -10.78
CA ASN A 102 -0.26 -0.98 -10.48
C ASN A 102 -1.60 -1.18 -11.21
N THR A 103 -2.35 -2.19 -10.81
CA THR A 103 -3.69 -2.50 -11.33
C THR A 103 -4.78 -1.94 -10.43
N VAL A 104 -6.03 -1.91 -10.92
CA VAL A 104 -7.18 -1.45 -10.14
C VAL A 104 -7.20 -2.06 -8.75
N GLY A 105 -7.39 -1.21 -7.73
CA GLY A 105 -7.50 -1.61 -6.33
C GLY A 105 -6.16 -1.82 -5.62
N THR A 106 -5.01 -1.76 -6.29
CA THR A 106 -3.72 -1.86 -5.60
C THR A 106 -3.35 -0.56 -4.93
N ILE A 107 -2.65 -0.66 -3.78
CA ILE A 107 -2.07 0.47 -3.06
C ILE A 107 -0.56 0.48 -3.28
N ALA A 108 -0.01 1.66 -3.59
CA ALA A 108 1.41 1.87 -3.85
C ALA A 108 1.93 3.13 -3.16
N MET A 109 3.26 3.20 -2.94
CA MET A 109 3.89 4.38 -2.35
C MET A 109 4.10 5.47 -3.38
N ALA A 110 3.65 6.67 -3.05
CA ALA A 110 4.02 7.87 -3.77
C ALA A 110 5.48 8.24 -3.49
N ARG A 111 6.14 8.87 -4.47
CA ARG A 111 7.52 9.32 -4.39
C ARG A 111 7.78 10.56 -5.24
N THR A 112 8.91 11.20 -5.03
CA THR A 112 9.42 12.25 -5.93
C THR A 112 10.07 11.64 -7.19
N ALA A 113 10.74 12.44 -8.00
CA ALA A 113 11.51 11.95 -9.15
C ALA A 113 12.62 10.97 -8.75
N ALA A 114 13.16 11.09 -7.53
CA ALA A 114 14.17 10.15 -7.01
C ALA A 114 13.51 8.80 -6.69
N PRO A 115 14.07 7.67 -7.15
CA PRO A 115 13.47 6.34 -6.94
C PRO A 115 13.24 5.97 -5.48
N HIS A 116 14.20 6.26 -4.60
CA HIS A 116 14.21 5.91 -3.18
C HIS A 116 13.85 7.11 -2.30
N SER A 117 12.72 7.78 -2.60
CA SER A 117 12.27 8.98 -1.91
C SER A 117 10.89 8.85 -1.24
N ALA A 118 10.30 7.68 -1.26
CA ALA A 118 9.01 7.44 -0.62
C ALA A 118 9.11 7.58 0.90
N THR A 119 8.12 8.25 1.50
CA THR A 119 8.01 8.41 2.97
C THR A 119 6.64 7.93 3.46
N SER A 120 5.66 8.80 3.64
CA SER A 120 4.34 8.47 4.17
C SER A 120 3.23 8.37 3.11
N GLN A 121 3.36 9.13 2.02
CA GLN A 121 2.28 9.24 1.04
C GLN A 121 2.09 7.95 0.23
N PHE A 122 0.83 7.61 0.00
CA PHE A 122 0.42 6.46 -0.79
C PHE A 122 -0.68 6.85 -1.78
N PHE A 123 -0.93 5.98 -2.75
CA PHE A 123 -2.09 6.12 -3.63
C PHE A 123 -2.76 4.76 -3.85
N ILE A 124 -4.06 4.80 -4.16
CA ILE A 124 -4.83 3.62 -4.56
C ILE A 124 -5.20 3.80 -6.04
N ASN A 125 -4.87 2.80 -6.83
CA ASN A 125 -5.15 2.77 -8.25
C ASN A 125 -6.65 2.56 -8.52
N VAL A 126 -7.25 3.39 -9.36
CA VAL A 126 -8.65 3.22 -9.81
C VAL A 126 -8.74 2.81 -11.29
N ALA A 127 -7.60 2.64 -11.93
CA ALA A 127 -7.42 2.08 -13.26
C ALA A 127 -6.17 1.18 -13.30
N ASP A 128 -5.96 0.44 -14.37
CA ASP A 128 -4.72 -0.28 -14.63
C ASP A 128 -3.67 0.71 -15.15
N ASN A 129 -2.73 1.06 -14.27
CA ASN A 129 -1.74 2.08 -14.49
C ASN A 129 -0.37 1.48 -14.85
N THR A 130 -0.30 0.69 -15.91
CA THR A 130 0.95 0.04 -16.39
C THR A 130 2.16 0.97 -16.49
N PRO A 131 2.04 2.26 -16.87
CA PRO A 131 3.17 3.19 -16.87
C PRO A 131 3.80 3.44 -15.48
N LEU A 132 3.12 3.08 -14.39
CA LEU A 132 3.63 3.19 -13.02
C LEU A 132 4.42 1.94 -12.57
N ASP A 133 4.46 0.90 -13.38
CA ASP A 133 5.17 -0.33 -13.08
C ASP A 133 6.69 -0.17 -13.23
N TYR A 134 7.42 -0.99 -12.48
CA TYR A 134 8.87 -1.10 -12.66
C TYR A 134 9.21 -1.65 -14.06
N THR A 135 10.13 -0.98 -14.75
CA THR A 135 10.65 -1.39 -16.06
C THR A 135 12.17 -1.46 -16.07
N ALA A 136 12.85 -0.56 -15.33
CA ALA A 136 14.31 -0.50 -15.28
C ALA A 136 14.79 0.25 -14.01
N PRO A 137 16.05 0.04 -13.55
CA PRO A 137 16.60 0.76 -12.39
C PRO A 137 17.07 2.18 -12.75
N THR A 138 16.17 2.97 -13.35
CA THR A 138 16.39 4.38 -13.72
C THR A 138 15.35 5.25 -13.02
N ASN A 139 15.55 6.57 -12.97
CA ASN A 139 14.59 7.48 -12.33
C ASN A 139 13.18 7.35 -12.89
N GLN A 140 13.05 7.19 -14.22
CA GLN A 140 11.75 7.02 -14.89
C GLN A 140 11.24 5.58 -14.80
N GLY A 141 12.13 4.59 -14.97
CA GLY A 141 11.75 3.18 -15.08
C GLY A 141 11.58 2.47 -13.74
N TYR A 142 11.97 3.10 -12.61
CA TYR A 142 11.91 2.45 -11.30
C TYR A 142 10.48 2.16 -10.83
N GLY A 143 9.50 2.91 -11.32
CA GLY A 143 8.10 2.72 -11.00
C GLY A 143 7.74 3.05 -9.55
N TYR A 144 6.58 2.56 -9.12
CA TYR A 144 5.99 2.80 -7.80
C TYR A 144 5.72 1.47 -7.09
N ALA A 145 6.22 1.33 -5.87
CA ALA A 145 6.15 0.09 -5.11
C ALA A 145 4.72 -0.22 -4.66
N VAL A 146 4.07 -1.17 -5.33
CA VAL A 146 2.83 -1.77 -4.84
C VAL A 146 3.16 -2.63 -3.63
N PHE A 147 2.35 -2.48 -2.56
CA PHE A 147 2.56 -3.19 -1.30
C PHE A 147 1.29 -3.82 -0.71
N GLY A 148 0.18 -3.76 -1.44
CA GLY A 148 -1.09 -4.35 -1.03
C GLY A 148 -2.22 -4.07 -2.00
N LYS A 149 -3.43 -4.45 -1.59
CA LYS A 149 -4.64 -4.25 -2.38
C LYS A 149 -5.86 -4.02 -1.49
N VAL A 150 -6.87 -3.38 -2.05
CA VAL A 150 -8.18 -3.21 -1.42
C VAL A 150 -8.93 -4.54 -1.44
N ASN A 151 -9.36 -5.00 -0.26
CA ASN A 151 -10.24 -6.18 -0.09
C ASN A 151 -11.71 -5.78 -0.03
N LYS A 152 -12.01 -4.66 0.67
CA LYS A 152 -13.34 -4.08 0.77
C LYS A 152 -13.26 -2.56 0.68
N GLY A 153 -14.36 -1.94 0.23
CA GLY A 153 -14.43 -0.48 0.14
C GLY A 153 -13.98 0.08 -1.20
N MET A 154 -13.92 -0.72 -2.29
CA MET A 154 -13.71 -0.19 -3.63
C MET A 154 -14.81 0.77 -4.08
N ASP A 155 -16.03 0.62 -3.57
CA ASP A 155 -17.12 1.58 -3.75
C ASP A 155 -16.80 2.94 -3.10
N VAL A 156 -16.18 2.94 -1.91
CA VAL A 156 -15.66 4.14 -1.23
C VAL A 156 -14.53 4.76 -2.06
N VAL A 157 -13.55 3.97 -2.50
CA VAL A 157 -12.44 4.42 -3.38
C VAL A 157 -13.00 5.07 -4.64
N ASN A 158 -13.96 4.45 -5.31
CA ASN A 158 -14.60 4.98 -6.52
C ASN A 158 -15.41 6.25 -6.24
N LYS A 159 -16.08 6.33 -5.09
CA LYS A 159 -16.76 7.55 -4.65
C LYS A 159 -15.78 8.69 -4.44
N ILE A 160 -14.62 8.44 -3.84
CA ILE A 160 -13.54 9.42 -3.70
C ILE A 160 -13.04 9.84 -5.07
N ALA A 161 -12.74 8.89 -5.97
CA ALA A 161 -12.22 9.16 -7.32
C ALA A 161 -13.12 10.09 -8.15
N LYS A 162 -14.43 10.01 -7.95
CA LYS A 162 -15.45 10.83 -8.64
C LYS A 162 -15.76 12.15 -7.97
N THR A 163 -15.06 12.49 -6.88
CA THR A 163 -15.24 13.77 -6.19
C THR A 163 -14.77 14.91 -7.08
N ARG A 164 -15.54 16.02 -7.08
CA ARG A 164 -15.15 17.24 -7.78
C ARG A 164 -13.84 17.77 -7.21
N THR A 165 -12.89 18.07 -8.08
CA THR A 165 -11.58 18.63 -7.74
C THR A 165 -11.41 20.06 -8.23
N SER A 166 -10.42 20.76 -7.68
CA SER A 166 -10.06 22.13 -8.04
C SER A 166 -8.57 22.36 -7.81
N PHE A 167 -8.08 23.52 -8.22
CA PHE A 167 -6.75 23.98 -7.86
C PHE A 167 -6.78 24.64 -6.49
N LYS A 168 -5.88 24.22 -5.58
CA LYS A 168 -5.78 24.75 -4.22
C LYS A 168 -4.32 24.80 -3.78
N MET A 169 -3.88 25.93 -3.21
CA MET A 169 -2.53 26.10 -2.65
C MET A 169 -1.39 25.67 -3.60
N GLY A 170 -1.49 25.98 -4.89
CA GLY A 170 -0.47 25.62 -5.88
C GLY A 170 -0.56 24.19 -6.42
N GLN A 171 -1.54 23.39 -5.96
CA GLN A 171 -1.71 21.99 -6.40
C GLN A 171 -3.04 21.83 -7.16
N GLY A 172 -2.99 21.09 -8.26
CA GLY A 172 -4.18 20.65 -9.01
C GLY A 172 -4.80 19.39 -8.41
N ASP A 173 -5.99 19.06 -8.89
CA ASP A 173 -6.70 17.81 -8.58
C ASP A 173 -7.04 17.65 -7.08
N VAL A 174 -7.12 18.75 -6.32
CA VAL A 174 -7.46 18.72 -4.90
C VAL A 174 -8.98 18.65 -4.74
N PRO A 175 -9.52 17.66 -3.99
CA PRO A 175 -10.95 17.59 -3.71
C PRO A 175 -11.51 18.89 -3.15
N VAL A 176 -12.63 19.38 -3.73
CA VAL A 176 -13.33 20.59 -3.25
C VAL A 176 -13.87 20.37 -1.84
N GLN A 177 -14.45 19.20 -1.60
CA GLN A 177 -14.82 18.76 -0.25
C GLN A 177 -13.67 17.93 0.31
N THR A 178 -13.19 18.32 1.48
CA THR A 178 -12.10 17.62 2.15
C THR A 178 -12.44 16.15 2.39
N ILE A 179 -11.58 15.26 1.93
CA ILE A 179 -11.67 13.82 2.16
C ILE A 179 -10.61 13.47 3.20
N GLU A 180 -11.05 13.35 4.43
CA GLU A 180 -10.19 13.14 5.60
C GLU A 180 -10.00 11.66 5.90
N ILE A 181 -8.77 11.30 6.20
CA ILE A 181 -8.39 10.02 6.81
C ILE A 181 -8.48 10.23 8.32
N LYS A 182 -9.51 9.67 8.94
CA LYS A 182 -9.73 9.77 10.39
C LYS A 182 -8.71 8.96 11.15
N GLU A 183 -8.45 7.75 10.67
CA GLU A 183 -7.51 6.80 11.25
C GLU A 183 -7.08 5.75 10.23
N VAL A 184 -5.88 5.21 10.42
CA VAL A 184 -5.44 3.96 9.78
C VAL A 184 -5.11 2.95 10.87
N ARG A 185 -5.92 1.88 10.95
CA ARG A 185 -5.72 0.79 11.93
C ARG A 185 -5.15 -0.44 11.28
N ILE A 186 -4.16 -1.05 11.94
CA ILE A 186 -3.62 -2.35 11.55
C ILE A 186 -4.41 -3.44 12.26
N VAL A 187 -4.88 -4.42 11.49
CA VAL A 187 -5.64 -5.57 11.96
C VAL A 187 -4.83 -6.83 11.68
N LYS A 188 -4.53 -7.57 12.71
CA LYS A 188 -3.81 -8.86 12.64
C LYS A 188 -4.78 -10.01 12.59
#